data_4272bb33b522aa49c76ca4cf3094317d
#
_entry.id   4272bb33b522aa49c76ca4cf3094317d
#
_cell.length_a   1.000
_cell.length_b   1.000
_cell.length_c   1.000
_cell.angle_alpha   90.00
_cell.angle_beta   90.00
_cell.angle_gamma   90.00
#
_symmetry.space_group_name_H-M   'P 1'
#
loop_
_entity.id
_entity.type
_entity.pdbx_description
1 polymer ?
#
loop_
_entity_poly.entity_id
_entity_poly.type
_entity_poly.pdbx_seq_one_letter_code
_entity_poly.pdbx_strand_id
1 'polypeptide(L)'
;PAIYLAEKYNLLTIVISPLIGLMNDQVKNLELKRYPYAKTINSDISPILKQDIIEKVSDGKYHILYISPETLLSRSDVEQLIGDRTIGMIVVDEAHIVTTWGKQFRPDYWYLGDHIRKLRKKQLEKKKRSFITATFTATAIYHGIEDMYNETVNSLHMINPITYLGYVKRKDIDIVIDKKQKNKAVRRE
;
A
#
# COMPACT_ATOMS: atom_id res chain seq x y z
N PRO A 1 10.69 5.22 8.75
CA PRO A 1 10.22 4.17 9.67
C PRO A 1 10.59 2.77 9.21
N ALA A 2 10.30 2.37 7.94
CA ALA A 2 10.57 1.02 7.43
C ALA A 2 12.04 0.61 7.56
N ILE A 3 12.95 1.48 7.12
CA ILE A 3 14.39 1.25 7.21
C ILE A 3 14.82 1.08 8.67
N TYR A 4 14.37 1.97 9.55
CA TYR A 4 14.68 1.89 10.98
C TYR A 4 14.19 0.59 11.62
N LEU A 5 12.97 0.14 11.29
CA LEU A 5 12.41 -1.13 11.79
C LEU A 5 13.22 -2.33 11.30
N ALA A 6 13.68 -2.29 10.07
CA ALA A 6 14.49 -3.35 9.51
C ALA A 6 15.91 -3.41 10.13
N GLU A 7 16.62 -2.29 10.16
CA GLU A 7 18.00 -2.22 10.62
C GLU A 7 18.13 -2.48 12.12
N LYS A 8 17.19 -1.94 12.93
CA LYS A 8 17.26 -2.08 14.38
C LYS A 8 16.63 -3.37 14.92
N TYR A 9 15.59 -3.86 14.27
CA TYR A 9 14.79 -4.96 14.81
C TYR A 9 14.60 -6.13 13.84
N ASN A 10 15.21 -6.09 12.68
CA ASN A 10 15.03 -7.08 11.59
C ASN A 10 13.56 -7.34 11.24
N LEU A 11 12.73 -6.29 11.24
CA LEU A 11 11.31 -6.39 10.94
C LEU A 11 11.05 -6.10 9.46
N LEU A 12 10.08 -6.83 8.89
CA LEU A 12 9.65 -6.65 7.51
C LEU A 12 8.58 -5.56 7.43
N THR A 13 8.68 -4.69 6.43
CA THR A 13 7.60 -3.78 6.03
C THR A 13 6.93 -4.28 4.76
N ILE A 14 5.62 -4.41 4.76
CA ILE A 14 4.81 -4.73 3.59
C ILE A 14 4.10 -3.46 3.13
N VAL A 15 4.29 -3.07 1.87
CA VAL A 15 3.63 -1.93 1.25
C VAL A 15 2.62 -2.45 0.23
N ILE A 16 1.35 -2.22 0.48
CA ILE A 16 0.25 -2.60 -0.39
C ILE A 16 -0.09 -1.40 -1.27
N SER A 17 0.10 -1.54 -2.57
CA SER A 17 -0.17 -0.47 -3.53
C SER A 17 -0.90 -1.02 -4.77
N PRO A 18 -1.90 -0.29 -5.33
CA PRO A 18 -2.71 -0.77 -6.44
C PRO A 18 -2.03 -0.65 -7.81
N LEU A 19 -0.93 0.08 -7.90
CA LEU A 19 -0.30 0.45 -9.17
C LEU A 19 1.09 -0.17 -9.29
N ILE A 20 1.22 -1.18 -10.16
CA ILE A 20 2.47 -1.91 -10.41
C ILE A 20 3.59 -0.94 -10.86
N GLY A 21 3.29 -0.02 -11.76
CA GLY A 21 4.25 0.99 -12.22
C GLY A 21 4.80 1.82 -11.06
N LEU A 22 3.93 2.31 -10.18
CA LEU A 22 4.34 3.09 -9.02
C LEU A 22 5.21 2.27 -8.04
N MET A 23 4.84 1.01 -7.78
CA MET A 23 5.66 0.11 -6.94
C MET A 23 7.07 -0.05 -7.51
N ASN A 24 7.18 -0.28 -8.82
CA ASN A 24 8.47 -0.45 -9.49
C ASN A 24 9.31 0.84 -9.44
N ASP A 25 8.69 2.00 -9.64
CA ASP A 25 9.36 3.29 -9.52
C ASP A 25 9.85 3.58 -8.10
N GLN A 26 9.05 3.23 -7.09
CA GLN A 26 9.47 3.38 -5.70
C GLN A 26 10.66 2.49 -5.34
N VAL A 27 10.65 1.22 -5.79
CA VAL A 27 11.78 0.30 -5.60
C VAL A 27 13.03 0.83 -6.29
N LYS A 28 12.92 1.27 -7.56
CA LYS A 28 14.03 1.87 -8.31
C LYS A 28 14.59 3.12 -7.63
N ASN A 29 13.71 3.98 -7.11
CA ASN A 29 14.13 5.18 -6.38
C ASN A 29 14.89 4.85 -5.08
N LEU A 30 14.51 3.77 -4.38
CA LEU A 30 15.26 3.30 -3.22
C LEU A 30 16.63 2.76 -3.62
N GLU A 31 16.73 2.00 -4.71
CA GLU A 31 18.00 1.50 -5.24
C GLU A 31 18.94 2.68 -5.63
N LEU A 32 18.41 3.71 -6.31
CA LEU A 32 19.17 4.92 -6.65
C LEU A 32 19.68 5.67 -5.40
N LYS A 33 18.94 5.61 -4.31
CA LYS A 33 19.34 6.15 -3.00
C LYS A 33 20.24 5.21 -2.19
N ARG A 34 20.82 4.20 -2.83
CA ARG A 34 21.72 3.20 -2.23
C ARG A 34 21.03 2.31 -1.18
N TYR A 35 19.72 2.06 -1.35
CA TYR A 35 18.96 1.15 -0.51
C TYR A 35 18.34 0.01 -1.35
N PRO A 36 19.10 -1.03 -1.72
CA PRO A 36 18.64 -2.10 -2.62
C PRO A 36 17.83 -3.20 -1.92
N TYR A 37 17.34 -2.96 -0.72
CA TYR A 37 16.66 -3.96 0.13
C TYR A 37 15.13 -3.92 0.00
N ALA A 38 14.62 -3.37 -1.08
CA ALA A 38 13.20 -3.35 -1.42
C ALA A 38 12.94 -4.14 -2.71
N LYS A 39 11.84 -4.88 -2.76
CA LYS A 39 11.41 -5.60 -3.97
C LYS A 39 9.90 -5.56 -4.12
N THR A 40 9.45 -5.82 -5.35
CA THR A 40 8.03 -5.88 -5.70
C THR A 40 7.63 -7.33 -5.98
N ILE A 41 6.45 -7.73 -5.52
CA ILE A 41 5.76 -8.96 -5.96
C ILE A 41 4.40 -8.57 -6.55
N ASN A 42 4.19 -8.93 -7.81
CA ASN A 42 2.96 -8.66 -8.55
C ASN A 42 2.69 -9.76 -9.58
N SER A 43 1.64 -9.62 -10.39
CA SER A 43 1.25 -10.58 -11.43
C SER A 43 2.26 -10.73 -12.56
N ASP A 44 3.05 -9.69 -12.84
CA ASP A 44 3.92 -9.61 -14.01
C ASP A 44 5.28 -10.33 -13.79
N ILE A 45 5.57 -10.70 -12.55
CA ILE A 45 6.82 -11.37 -12.17
C ILE A 45 6.69 -12.87 -12.42
N SER A 46 7.69 -13.44 -13.10
CA SER A 46 7.73 -14.88 -13.36
C SER A 46 7.74 -15.70 -12.05
N PRO A 47 7.20 -16.93 -12.07
CA PRO A 47 7.18 -17.78 -10.87
C PRO A 47 8.56 -18.04 -10.28
N ILE A 48 9.58 -18.20 -11.12
CA ILE A 48 10.96 -18.44 -10.69
C ILE A 48 11.51 -17.22 -9.92
N LEU A 49 11.36 -16.02 -10.49
CA LEU A 49 11.81 -14.79 -9.84
C LEU A 49 11.01 -14.51 -8.56
N LYS A 50 9.72 -14.85 -8.56
CA LYS A 50 8.87 -14.72 -7.38
C LYS A 50 9.37 -15.60 -6.23
N GLN A 51 9.77 -16.83 -6.53
CA GLN A 51 10.33 -17.76 -5.55
C GLN A 51 11.67 -17.24 -4.99
N ASP A 52 12.56 -16.75 -5.83
CA ASP A 52 13.84 -16.12 -5.41
C ASP A 52 13.61 -14.92 -4.46
N ILE A 53 12.62 -14.09 -4.77
CA ILE A 53 12.26 -12.95 -3.90
C ILE A 53 11.74 -13.45 -2.54
N ILE A 54 10.87 -14.46 -2.54
CA ILE A 54 10.33 -15.05 -1.31
C ILE A 54 11.43 -15.60 -0.41
N GLU A 55 12.37 -16.35 -0.96
CA GLU A 55 13.52 -16.89 -0.24
C GLU A 55 14.37 -15.76 0.37
N LYS A 56 14.67 -14.73 -0.41
CA LYS A 56 15.43 -13.55 0.06
C LYS A 56 14.67 -12.71 1.10
N VAL A 57 13.33 -12.68 1.05
CA VAL A 57 12.51 -12.09 2.10
C VAL A 57 12.63 -12.89 3.38
N SER A 58 12.47 -14.22 3.30
CA SER A 58 12.61 -15.14 4.42
C SER A 58 13.98 -15.04 5.09
N ASP A 59 15.05 -14.99 4.30
CA ASP A 59 16.43 -14.85 4.76
C ASP A 59 16.77 -13.46 5.35
N GLY A 60 15.84 -12.52 5.31
CA GLY A 60 16.07 -11.16 5.81
C GLY A 60 16.83 -10.24 4.89
N LYS A 61 17.12 -10.65 3.65
CA LYS A 61 17.83 -9.81 2.67
C LYS A 61 16.99 -8.64 2.18
N TYR A 62 15.68 -8.82 2.07
CA TYR A 62 14.77 -7.74 1.74
C TYR A 62 14.01 -7.25 2.97
N HIS A 63 13.95 -5.95 3.12
CA HIS A 63 13.39 -5.24 4.26
C HIS A 63 12.01 -4.66 3.96
N ILE A 64 11.76 -4.32 2.69
CA ILE A 64 10.51 -3.73 2.22
C ILE A 64 10.01 -4.55 1.04
N LEU A 65 8.78 -5.04 1.16
CA LEU A 65 8.10 -5.79 0.13
C LEU A 65 6.89 -5.01 -0.36
N TYR A 66 6.94 -4.59 -1.63
CA TYR A 66 5.78 -4.01 -2.32
C TYR A 66 4.95 -5.13 -2.93
N ILE A 67 3.65 -5.10 -2.69
CA ILE A 67 2.72 -6.12 -3.17
C ILE A 67 1.39 -5.50 -3.60
N SER A 68 0.81 -6.02 -4.68
CA SER A 68 -0.55 -5.62 -5.05
C SER A 68 -1.59 -6.31 -4.17
N PRO A 69 -2.74 -5.67 -3.90
CA PRO A 69 -3.78 -6.29 -3.08
C PRO A 69 -4.25 -7.62 -3.64
N GLU A 70 -4.42 -7.71 -4.95
CA GLU A 70 -4.84 -8.94 -5.63
C GLU A 70 -3.83 -10.08 -5.37
N THR A 71 -2.54 -9.77 -5.45
CA THR A 71 -1.48 -10.76 -5.18
C THR A 71 -1.44 -11.15 -3.71
N LEU A 72 -1.69 -10.21 -2.80
CA LEU A 72 -1.74 -10.50 -1.36
C LEU A 72 -2.93 -11.38 -1.00
N LEU A 73 -4.12 -11.07 -1.53
CA LEU A 73 -5.37 -11.75 -1.19
C LEU A 73 -5.56 -13.09 -1.91
N SER A 74 -4.98 -13.25 -3.11
CA SER A 74 -5.00 -14.52 -3.84
C SER A 74 -4.16 -15.61 -3.15
N ARG A 75 -3.33 -15.24 -2.19
CA ARG A 75 -2.53 -16.17 -1.42
C ARG A 75 -3.22 -16.53 -0.12
N SER A 76 -3.62 -17.77 0.01
CA SER A 76 -4.14 -18.32 1.27
C SER A 76 -3.08 -18.34 2.38
N ASP A 77 -1.80 -18.22 2.02
CA ASP A 77 -0.67 -18.38 2.91
C ASP A 77 0.39 -17.28 2.74
N VAL A 78 0.17 -16.18 3.47
CA VAL A 78 1.17 -15.11 3.57
C VAL A 78 2.43 -15.59 4.29
N GLU A 79 2.33 -16.66 5.08
CA GLU A 79 3.48 -17.24 5.78
C GLU A 79 4.51 -17.79 4.79
N GLN A 80 4.08 -18.35 3.66
CA GLN A 80 5.01 -18.74 2.59
C GLN A 80 5.72 -17.53 1.97
N LEU A 81 5.05 -16.38 1.95
CA LEU A 81 5.63 -15.16 1.39
C LEU A 81 6.70 -14.53 2.27
N ILE A 82 6.53 -14.61 3.59
CA ILE A 82 7.40 -13.94 4.56
C ILE A 82 8.28 -14.89 5.36
N GLY A 83 8.08 -16.20 5.23
CA GLY A 83 8.74 -17.20 6.07
C GLY A 83 8.51 -16.93 7.56
N ASP A 84 9.55 -17.13 8.35
CA ASP A 84 9.50 -16.85 9.80
C ASP A 84 9.70 -15.37 10.16
N ARG A 85 9.72 -14.46 9.18
CA ARG A 85 9.89 -13.03 9.44
C ARG A 85 8.74 -12.47 10.26
N THR A 86 9.05 -11.49 11.07
CA THR A 86 8.06 -10.71 11.81
C THR A 86 7.74 -9.43 11.03
N ILE A 87 6.47 -9.20 10.76
CA ILE A 87 6.01 -7.94 10.18
C ILE A 87 6.10 -6.86 11.25
N GLY A 88 6.76 -5.75 10.94
CA GLY A 88 6.82 -4.57 11.80
C GLY A 88 5.83 -3.49 11.38
N MET A 89 5.55 -3.39 10.08
CA MET A 89 4.63 -2.38 9.55
C MET A 89 3.94 -2.89 8.28
N ILE A 90 2.65 -2.59 8.16
CA ILE A 90 1.89 -2.69 6.91
C ILE A 90 1.53 -1.27 6.49
N VAL A 91 1.87 -0.91 5.26
CA VAL A 91 1.50 0.35 4.62
C VAL A 91 0.44 0.08 3.57
N VAL A 92 -0.66 0.82 3.61
CA VAL A 92 -1.68 0.82 2.55
C VAL A 92 -1.58 2.15 1.82
N ASP A 93 -1.05 2.09 0.62
CA ASP A 93 -0.93 3.24 -0.28
C ASP A 93 -2.24 3.42 -1.07
N GLU A 94 -2.53 4.65 -1.49
CA GLU A 94 -3.80 5.03 -2.11
C GLU A 94 -5.02 4.52 -1.33
N ALA A 95 -4.99 4.71 -0.01
CA ALA A 95 -5.95 4.12 0.91
C ALA A 95 -7.42 4.50 0.66
N HIS A 96 -7.69 5.55 -0.13
CA HIS A 96 -9.04 5.92 -0.55
C HIS A 96 -9.75 4.80 -1.35
N ILE A 97 -8.99 3.86 -1.93
CA ILE A 97 -9.55 2.72 -2.69
C ILE A 97 -10.29 1.72 -1.77
N VAL A 98 -10.03 1.71 -0.46
CA VAL A 98 -10.79 0.84 0.47
C VAL A 98 -12.19 1.38 0.80
N THR A 99 -12.51 2.60 0.37
CA THR A 99 -13.82 3.21 0.55
C THR A 99 -14.85 2.65 -0.43
N THR A 100 -16.12 2.91 -0.18
CA THR A 100 -17.23 2.43 -1.01
C THR A 100 -17.04 2.79 -2.49
N TRP A 101 -16.56 3.99 -2.77
CA TRP A 101 -16.28 4.43 -4.14
C TRP A 101 -15.16 3.61 -4.80
N GLY A 102 -14.06 3.38 -4.10
CA GLY A 102 -12.92 2.61 -4.62
C GLY A 102 -13.25 1.12 -4.79
N LYS A 103 -14.08 0.56 -3.92
CA LYS A 103 -14.50 -0.85 -3.95
C LYS A 103 -15.23 -1.25 -5.23
N GLN A 104 -15.95 -0.34 -5.88
CA GLN A 104 -16.60 -0.60 -7.17
C GLN A 104 -15.59 -0.88 -8.29
N PHE A 105 -14.38 -0.32 -8.19
CA PHE A 105 -13.31 -0.50 -9.18
C PHE A 105 -12.32 -1.61 -8.80
N ARG A 106 -12.19 -1.91 -7.51
CA ARG A 106 -11.21 -2.87 -6.97
C ARG A 106 -11.83 -3.70 -5.85
N PRO A 107 -12.59 -4.77 -6.17
CA PRO A 107 -13.24 -5.62 -5.18
C PRO A 107 -12.30 -6.23 -4.14
N ASP A 108 -11.05 -6.49 -4.50
CA ASP A 108 -10.05 -7.07 -3.60
C ASP A 108 -9.80 -6.23 -2.35
N TYR A 109 -10.02 -4.91 -2.42
CA TYR A 109 -9.87 -4.04 -1.26
C TYR A 109 -10.96 -4.21 -0.19
N TRP A 110 -12.10 -4.85 -0.52
CA TRP A 110 -13.14 -5.15 0.46
C TRP A 110 -12.64 -6.01 1.61
N TYR A 111 -11.77 -6.97 1.29
CA TYR A 111 -11.28 -7.97 2.23
C TYR A 111 -9.94 -7.60 2.85
N LEU A 112 -9.34 -6.49 2.42
CA LEU A 112 -8.00 -6.13 2.85
C LEU A 112 -7.90 -5.90 4.36
N GLY A 113 -8.86 -5.20 4.95
CA GLY A 113 -8.88 -4.95 6.39
C GLY A 113 -8.99 -6.23 7.21
N ASP A 114 -9.89 -7.13 6.80
CA ASP A 114 -10.03 -8.44 7.45
C ASP A 114 -8.78 -9.30 7.29
N HIS A 115 -8.14 -9.21 6.14
CA HIS A 115 -6.86 -9.91 5.90
C HIS A 115 -5.76 -9.38 6.82
N ILE A 116 -5.60 -8.06 6.92
CA ILE A 116 -4.64 -7.42 7.84
C ILE A 116 -4.93 -7.82 9.30
N ARG A 117 -6.19 -7.84 9.69
CA ARG A 117 -6.60 -8.28 11.03
C ARG A 117 -6.24 -9.74 11.30
N LYS A 118 -6.47 -10.64 10.34
CA LYS A 118 -6.09 -12.06 10.43
C LYS A 118 -4.57 -12.22 10.55
N LEU A 119 -3.79 -11.49 9.75
CA LEU A 119 -2.32 -11.50 9.86
C LEU A 119 -1.84 -11.07 11.24
N ARG A 120 -2.42 -9.99 11.79
CA ARG A 120 -2.09 -9.51 13.13
C ARG A 120 -2.38 -10.56 14.19
N LYS A 121 -3.55 -11.19 14.13
CA LYS A 121 -3.94 -12.27 15.05
C LYS A 121 -2.96 -13.43 14.98
N LYS A 122 -2.67 -13.97 13.80
CA LYS A 122 -1.70 -15.04 13.60
C LYS A 122 -0.31 -14.70 14.14
N GLN A 123 0.16 -13.47 13.91
CA GLN A 123 1.47 -13.04 14.41
C GLN A 123 1.51 -13.01 15.95
N LEU A 124 0.44 -12.56 16.60
CA LEU A 124 0.31 -12.57 18.06
C LEU A 124 0.22 -13.99 18.65
N GLU A 125 -0.50 -14.90 17.99
CA GLU A 125 -0.57 -16.32 18.37
C GLU A 125 0.81 -16.99 18.38
N LYS A 126 1.70 -16.59 17.46
CA LYS A 126 3.11 -16.99 17.43
C LYS A 126 3.98 -16.25 18.46
N LYS A 127 3.40 -15.53 19.41
CA LYS A 127 4.08 -14.73 20.44
C LYS A 127 5.01 -13.64 19.85
N LYS A 128 4.79 -13.24 18.61
CA LYS A 128 5.50 -12.14 17.98
C LYS A 128 4.83 -10.80 18.28
N ARG A 129 5.56 -9.70 18.15
CA ARG A 129 5.02 -8.34 18.35
C ARG A 129 3.94 -8.03 17.31
N SER A 130 2.95 -7.22 17.69
CA SER A 130 2.02 -6.63 16.72
C SER A 130 2.74 -5.66 15.80
N PHE A 131 2.19 -5.45 14.61
CA PHE A 131 2.70 -4.48 13.64
C PHE A 131 1.85 -3.21 13.60
N ILE A 132 2.46 -2.13 13.12
CA ILE A 132 1.80 -0.85 12.87
C ILE A 132 1.11 -0.92 11.50
N THR A 133 -0.10 -0.35 11.40
CA THR A 133 -0.75 -0.09 10.11
C THR A 133 -0.68 1.40 9.82
N ALA A 134 -0.14 1.77 8.66
CA ALA A 134 -0.09 3.13 8.17
C ALA A 134 -0.83 3.24 6.84
N THR A 135 -1.56 4.32 6.63
CA THR A 135 -2.32 4.58 5.40
C THR A 135 -1.91 5.91 4.79
N PHE A 136 -1.79 5.93 3.48
CA PHE A 136 -1.49 7.15 2.72
C PHE A 136 -2.51 7.33 1.62
N THR A 137 -2.94 8.56 1.43
CA THR A 137 -3.79 8.97 0.29
C THR A 137 -3.62 10.45 0.02
N ALA A 138 -3.61 10.82 -1.25
CA ALA A 138 -3.66 12.21 -1.67
C ALA A 138 -5.09 12.78 -1.69
N THR A 139 -6.09 11.89 -1.66
CA THR A 139 -7.51 12.23 -1.74
C THR A 139 -8.21 11.74 -0.48
N ALA A 140 -8.45 12.62 0.47
CA ALA A 140 -9.26 12.34 1.64
C ALA A 140 -10.33 13.43 1.78
N ILE A 141 -11.59 13.03 1.72
CA ILE A 141 -12.72 13.90 2.07
C ILE A 141 -13.03 13.63 3.53
N TYR A 142 -12.99 14.69 4.33
CA TYR A 142 -13.27 14.67 5.76
C TYR A 142 -14.51 15.51 6.04
N HIS A 143 -15.46 14.93 6.74
CA HIS A 143 -16.77 15.53 7.00
C HIS A 143 -17.57 15.84 5.73
N GLY A 144 -18.39 14.91 5.31
CA GLY A 144 -19.32 15.06 4.19
C GLY A 144 -20.17 13.80 4.02
N ILE A 145 -20.99 13.79 2.97
CA ILE A 145 -21.81 12.62 2.60
C ILE A 145 -20.93 11.41 2.25
N GLU A 146 -19.72 11.68 1.76
CA GLU A 146 -18.69 10.68 1.47
C GLU A 146 -17.48 10.91 2.38
N ASP A 147 -17.60 10.51 3.64
CA ASP A 147 -16.50 10.63 4.61
C ASP A 147 -15.50 9.49 4.38
N MET A 148 -14.61 9.70 3.42
CA MET A 148 -13.57 8.73 3.04
C MET A 148 -12.60 8.44 4.20
N TYR A 149 -12.42 9.36 5.12
CA TYR A 149 -11.59 9.14 6.30
C TYR A 149 -12.20 8.07 7.21
N ASN A 150 -13.46 8.26 7.62
CA ASN A 150 -14.14 7.30 8.50
C ASN A 150 -14.32 5.95 7.81
N GLU A 151 -14.65 5.93 6.51
CA GLU A 151 -14.70 4.69 5.74
C GLU A 151 -13.35 3.96 5.71
N THR A 152 -12.25 4.68 5.52
CA THR A 152 -10.89 4.09 5.52
C THR A 152 -10.56 3.50 6.89
N VAL A 153 -10.80 4.24 7.97
CA VAL A 153 -10.58 3.80 9.35
C VAL A 153 -11.36 2.52 9.65
N ASN A 154 -12.64 2.51 9.30
CA ASN A 154 -13.53 1.37 9.53
C ASN A 154 -13.15 0.16 8.65
N SER A 155 -12.93 0.36 7.35
CA SER A 155 -12.59 -0.70 6.41
C SER A 155 -11.27 -1.40 6.74
N LEU A 156 -10.29 -0.67 7.28
CA LEU A 156 -8.99 -1.22 7.68
C LEU A 156 -8.90 -1.58 9.16
N HIS A 157 -10.02 -1.51 9.89
CA HIS A 157 -10.09 -1.81 11.34
C HIS A 157 -9.01 -1.06 12.15
N MET A 158 -8.81 0.21 11.87
CA MET A 158 -7.86 1.06 12.59
C MET A 158 -8.47 1.52 13.91
N ILE A 159 -7.72 1.38 15.00
CA ILE A 159 -8.16 1.78 16.34
C ILE A 159 -7.39 3.03 16.74
N ASN A 160 -8.12 4.13 16.99
CA ASN A 160 -7.57 5.43 17.42
C ASN A 160 -6.35 5.85 16.58
N PRO A 161 -6.46 5.97 15.24
CA PRO A 161 -5.33 6.32 14.40
C PRO A 161 -4.85 7.74 14.69
N ILE A 162 -3.54 7.93 14.69
CA ILE A 162 -2.94 9.27 14.65
C ILE A 162 -3.06 9.76 13.21
N THR A 163 -3.71 10.90 13.02
CA THR A 163 -4.03 11.43 11.69
C THR A 163 -3.25 12.71 11.42
N TYR A 164 -2.62 12.74 10.25
CA TYR A 164 -1.95 13.92 9.73
C TYR A 164 -2.67 14.38 8.47
N LEU A 165 -3.36 15.51 8.54
CA LEU A 165 -4.04 16.12 7.40
C LEU A 165 -3.20 17.30 6.92
N GLY A 166 -2.71 17.18 5.67
CA GLY A 166 -2.00 18.26 5.00
C GLY A 166 -2.90 18.95 3.98
N TYR A 167 -2.93 20.27 4.00
CA TYR A 167 -3.57 21.04 2.92
C TYR A 167 -2.54 21.30 1.82
N VAL A 168 -2.65 20.60 0.70
CA VAL A 168 -1.74 20.77 -0.44
C VAL A 168 -2.42 21.59 -1.52
N LYS A 169 -2.07 22.88 -1.59
CA LYS A 169 -2.42 23.71 -2.74
C LYS A 169 -1.33 23.56 -3.82
N ARG A 170 -1.72 23.02 -4.97
CA ARG A 170 -0.83 22.94 -6.13
C ARG A 170 -0.61 24.33 -6.70
N LYS A 171 0.56 24.91 -6.43
CA LYS A 171 0.94 26.26 -6.94
C LYS A 171 1.51 26.20 -8.35
N ASP A 172 1.82 25.02 -8.83
CA ASP A 172 2.39 24.69 -10.13
C ASP A 172 1.31 24.36 -11.18
N ILE A 173 0.03 24.42 -10.81
CA ILE A 173 -1.10 24.16 -11.70
C ILE A 173 -2.04 25.38 -11.68
N ASP A 174 -2.19 26.00 -12.84
CA ASP A 174 -3.20 27.03 -13.08
C ASP A 174 -4.46 26.38 -13.67
N ILE A 175 -5.58 26.56 -12.97
CA ILE A 175 -6.87 26.05 -13.43
C ILE A 175 -7.55 27.16 -14.24
N VAL A 176 -7.65 26.99 -15.55
CA VAL A 176 -8.36 27.89 -16.45
C VAL A 176 -9.73 27.29 -16.80
N ILE A 177 -10.79 27.99 -16.45
CA ILE A 177 -12.16 27.60 -16.83
C ILE A 177 -12.55 28.37 -18.09
N ASP A 178 -12.64 27.68 -19.23
CA ASP A 178 -13.05 28.24 -20.45
C ASP A 178 -14.47 27.80 -20.87
N LYS A 179 -15.17 28.62 -21.67
CA LYS A 179 -16.51 28.29 -22.13
C LYS A 179 -16.44 27.12 -23.12
N LYS A 180 -17.36 26.16 -22.95
CA LYS A 180 -17.48 25.01 -23.85
C LYS A 180 -17.69 25.46 -25.28
N GLN A 181 -16.71 25.24 -26.13
CA GLN A 181 -16.81 25.57 -27.55
C GLN A 181 -17.73 24.60 -28.29
N LYS A 182 -18.61 25.13 -29.13
CA LYS A 182 -19.62 24.33 -29.87
C LYS A 182 -19.01 23.52 -31.02
N ASN A 183 -17.85 23.89 -31.56
CA ASN A 183 -17.22 23.22 -32.69
C ASN A 183 -16.14 22.24 -32.30
N LYS A 184 -16.28 20.99 -32.74
CA LYS A 184 -15.30 19.91 -32.49
C LYS A 184 -13.88 20.17 -33.01
N ALA A 185 -13.73 21.04 -34.02
CA ALA A 185 -12.43 21.35 -34.64
C ALA A 185 -11.50 22.18 -33.73
N VAL A 186 -12.05 22.99 -32.84
CA VAL A 186 -11.30 23.92 -31.95
C VAL A 186 -10.96 23.29 -30.60
N ARG A 187 -11.26 22.00 -30.40
CA ARG A 187 -10.99 21.26 -29.14
C ARG A 187 -9.57 20.67 -29.01
N ARG A 188 -8.67 20.97 -29.93
CA ARG A 188 -7.35 20.31 -30.04
C ARG A 188 -6.14 21.24 -29.93
N GLU A 189 -6.29 22.40 -29.35
CA GLU A 189 -5.14 23.22 -28.97
C GLU A 189 -4.99 23.30 -27.46
#